data_8e0ec78ba8598f89a06013d82a8e8497
#
_entry.id   8e0ec78ba8598f89a06013d82a8e8497
#
_cell.length_a   1.000
_cell.length_b   1.000
_cell.length_c   1.000
_cell.angle_alpha   90.00
_cell.angle_beta   90.00
_cell.angle_gamma   90.00
#
_symmetry.space_group_name_H-M   'P 1'
#
loop_
_entity.id
_entity.type
_entity.pdbx_description
1 polymer ?
#
loop_
_entity_poly.entity_id
_entity_poly.type
_entity_poly.pdbx_seq_one_letter_code
_entity_poly.pdbx_strand_id
1 'polypeptide(L)'
;MGILDGIVDWLATQIMNLLDLLSSSVLGALGCDMSTFKRYFPAAETMYEIFVWLGVGLLLLNLVWSLFKNYAAGLDVETEDPVKLLFRSGIFLLCIWYADDIVNAALRIGGTPYRWIVDSDLPAVQFGSINSVLLVIIGVLANGSVALIALILLVILAWNYLKLLLEAAERYITLGILVFTAPVVFALGASRSTNNIFRSWCRVFGSQLFLLIMNAWCLKLFTNMVAEFLANPLAL
;
A
#
# COMPACT_ATOMS: atom_id res chain seq x y z
N MET A 1 1.34 39.51 23.53
CA MET A 1 1.44 38.69 22.31
C MET A 1 1.99 39.56 21.21
N GLY A 2 3.18 39.28 20.75
CA GLY A 2 3.81 39.99 19.64
C GLY A 2 3.20 39.55 18.29
N ILE A 3 3.35 40.34 17.27
CA ILE A 3 2.92 40.02 15.89
C ILE A 3 3.54 38.68 15.42
N LEU A 4 4.75 38.40 15.84
CA LEU A 4 5.47 37.14 15.57
C LEU A 4 4.75 35.95 16.18
N ASP A 5 4.22 36.04 17.40
CA ASP A 5 3.51 34.93 18.04
C ASP A 5 2.23 34.57 17.28
N GLY A 6 1.51 35.59 16.77
CA GLY A 6 0.32 35.35 15.95
C GLY A 6 0.61 34.71 14.60
N ILE A 7 1.75 35.02 13.96
CA ILE A 7 2.16 34.41 12.70
C ILE A 7 2.58 32.96 12.92
N VAL A 8 3.33 32.67 13.99
CA VAL A 8 3.76 31.32 14.36
C VAL A 8 2.56 30.43 14.65
N ASP A 9 1.60 30.94 15.41
CA ASP A 9 0.36 30.22 15.74
C ASP A 9 -0.48 29.92 14.49
N TRP A 10 -0.66 30.91 13.63
CA TRP A 10 -1.37 30.70 12.37
C TRP A 10 -0.69 29.66 11.47
N LEU A 11 0.65 29.74 11.31
CA LEU A 11 1.43 28.75 10.53
C LEU A 11 1.33 27.36 11.13
N ALA A 12 1.46 27.23 12.45
CA ALA A 12 1.34 25.95 13.15
C ALA A 12 -0.05 25.33 12.92
N THR A 13 -1.10 26.13 13.02
CA THR A 13 -2.48 25.69 12.79
C THR A 13 -2.67 25.21 11.34
N GLN A 14 -2.11 25.90 10.34
CA GLN A 14 -2.22 25.50 8.93
C GLN A 14 -1.47 24.18 8.67
N ILE A 15 -0.28 24.00 9.24
CA ILE A 15 0.49 22.76 9.11
C ILE A 15 -0.28 21.59 9.73
N MET A 16 -0.87 21.77 10.92
CA MET A 16 -1.64 20.73 11.60
C MET A 16 -2.90 20.35 10.82
N ASN A 17 -3.64 21.31 10.32
CA ASN A 17 -4.83 21.06 9.51
C ASN A 17 -4.49 20.30 8.21
N LEU A 18 -3.37 20.63 7.56
CA LEU A 18 -2.86 19.91 6.40
C LEU A 18 -2.50 18.46 6.76
N LEU A 19 -1.84 18.23 7.88
CA LEU A 19 -1.46 16.89 8.33
C LEU A 19 -2.70 16.04 8.68
N ASP A 20 -3.69 16.60 9.34
CA ASP A 20 -4.96 15.93 9.66
C ASP A 20 -5.71 15.54 8.37
N LEU A 21 -5.80 16.46 7.41
CA LEU A 21 -6.44 16.21 6.13
C LEU A 21 -5.73 15.11 5.34
N LEU A 22 -4.41 15.17 5.25
CA LEU A 22 -3.60 14.17 4.54
C LEU A 22 -3.66 12.81 5.25
N SER A 23 -3.55 12.79 6.58
CA SER A 23 -3.62 11.56 7.38
C SER A 23 -4.96 10.84 7.19
N SER A 24 -6.07 11.56 7.36
CA SER A 24 -7.41 10.99 7.23
C SER A 24 -7.69 10.50 5.81
N SER A 25 -7.26 11.27 4.80
CA SER A 25 -7.45 10.91 3.40
C SER A 25 -6.60 9.71 2.99
N VAL A 26 -5.32 9.68 3.36
CA VAL A 26 -4.41 8.59 3.01
C VAL A 26 -4.76 7.31 3.76
N LEU A 27 -4.95 7.37 5.08
CA LEU A 27 -5.30 6.18 5.87
C LEU A 27 -6.67 5.60 5.47
N GLY A 28 -7.64 6.47 5.15
CA GLY A 28 -8.93 6.03 4.63
C GLY A 28 -8.84 5.37 3.23
N ALA A 29 -7.90 5.84 2.41
CA ALA A 29 -7.64 5.29 1.08
C ALA A 29 -6.92 3.94 1.10
N LEU A 30 -6.14 3.66 2.14
CA LEU A 30 -5.31 2.44 2.26
C LEU A 30 -6.11 1.18 2.64
N GLY A 31 -7.44 1.18 2.49
CA GLY A 31 -8.26 -0.03 2.64
C GLY A 31 -7.79 -1.13 1.68
N CYS A 32 -7.30 -2.24 2.25
CA CYS A 32 -6.79 -3.36 1.46
C CYS A 32 -7.94 -4.24 0.95
N ASP A 33 -8.76 -3.72 0.04
CA ASP A 33 -9.77 -4.47 -0.68
C ASP A 33 -9.90 -3.99 -2.13
N MET A 34 -10.40 -4.87 -2.99
CA MET A 34 -10.54 -4.60 -4.42
C MET A 34 -11.53 -3.44 -4.70
N SER A 35 -12.56 -3.30 -3.88
CA SER A 35 -13.56 -2.24 -4.03
C SER A 35 -12.96 -0.86 -3.82
N THR A 36 -12.07 -0.74 -2.85
CA THR A 36 -11.32 0.48 -2.58
C THR A 36 -10.35 0.81 -3.71
N PHE A 37 -9.62 -0.18 -4.26
CA PHE A 37 -8.76 0.02 -5.42
C PHE A 37 -9.54 0.52 -6.64
N LYS A 38 -10.66 -0.12 -6.98
CA LYS A 38 -11.53 0.30 -8.10
C LYS A 38 -12.08 1.71 -7.92
N ARG A 39 -12.39 2.11 -6.69
CA ARG A 39 -12.89 3.46 -6.37
C ARG A 39 -11.84 4.54 -6.61
N TYR A 40 -10.58 4.30 -6.22
CA TYR A 40 -9.49 5.27 -6.39
C TYR A 40 -8.87 5.23 -7.78
N PHE A 41 -8.98 4.12 -8.49
CA PHE A 41 -8.44 3.94 -9.84
C PHE A 41 -9.53 3.51 -10.82
N PRO A 42 -10.50 4.37 -11.17
CA PRO A 42 -11.62 3.98 -12.04
C PRO A 42 -11.15 3.55 -13.45
N ALA A 43 -10.06 4.13 -13.97
CA ALA A 43 -9.45 3.70 -15.22
C ALA A 43 -8.87 2.27 -15.16
N ALA A 44 -8.58 1.77 -13.96
CA ALA A 44 -8.02 0.45 -13.77
C ALA A 44 -9.04 -0.67 -14.02
N GLU A 45 -10.33 -0.42 -13.91
CA GLU A 45 -11.37 -1.41 -14.21
C GLU A 45 -11.37 -1.78 -15.71
N THR A 46 -11.33 -0.78 -16.58
CA THR A 46 -11.19 -0.99 -18.04
C THR A 46 -9.86 -1.66 -18.38
N MET A 47 -8.78 -1.25 -17.74
CA MET A 47 -7.47 -1.87 -17.89
C MET A 47 -7.46 -3.32 -17.41
N TYR A 48 -8.16 -3.64 -16.33
CA TYR A 48 -8.26 -5.00 -15.80
C TYR A 48 -8.91 -5.96 -16.81
N GLU A 49 -10.00 -5.55 -17.45
CA GLU A 49 -10.62 -6.35 -18.51
C GLU A 49 -9.66 -6.63 -19.67
N ILE A 50 -8.89 -5.61 -20.07
CA ILE A 50 -7.84 -5.77 -21.09
C ILE A 50 -6.80 -6.80 -20.63
N PHE A 51 -6.36 -6.75 -19.38
CA PHE A 51 -5.40 -7.70 -18.84
C PHE A 51 -5.95 -9.12 -18.73
N VAL A 52 -7.24 -9.30 -18.46
CA VAL A 52 -7.89 -10.63 -18.48
C VAL A 52 -7.82 -11.21 -19.90
N TRP A 53 -8.24 -10.46 -20.91
CA TRP A 53 -8.19 -10.93 -22.32
C TRP A 53 -6.76 -11.16 -22.80
N LEU A 54 -5.84 -10.29 -22.43
CA LEU A 54 -4.41 -10.46 -22.71
C LEU A 54 -3.86 -11.72 -22.05
N GLY A 55 -4.26 -11.98 -20.79
CA GLY A 55 -3.88 -13.18 -20.05
C GLY A 55 -4.38 -14.46 -20.73
N VAL A 56 -5.65 -14.49 -21.17
CA VAL A 56 -6.20 -15.61 -21.93
C VAL A 56 -5.44 -15.82 -23.23
N GLY A 57 -5.17 -14.74 -23.97
CA GLY A 57 -4.39 -14.80 -25.22
C GLY A 57 -2.98 -15.34 -25.03
N LEU A 58 -2.27 -14.87 -24.00
CA LEU A 58 -0.93 -15.36 -23.63
C LEU A 58 -0.95 -16.83 -23.20
N LEU A 59 -1.97 -17.25 -22.44
CA LEU A 59 -2.11 -18.64 -22.01
C LEU A 59 -2.30 -19.56 -23.23
N LEU A 60 -3.20 -19.19 -24.15
CA LEU A 60 -3.43 -19.94 -25.37
C LEU A 60 -2.18 -19.98 -26.26
N LEU A 61 -1.49 -18.85 -26.41
CA LEU A 61 -0.22 -18.81 -27.15
C LEU A 61 0.83 -19.73 -26.54
N ASN A 62 0.98 -19.70 -25.23
CA ASN A 62 1.90 -20.60 -24.51
C ASN A 62 1.52 -22.07 -24.67
N LEU A 63 0.22 -22.38 -24.62
CA LEU A 63 -0.28 -23.73 -24.81
C LEU A 63 0.04 -24.23 -26.22
N VAL A 64 -0.29 -23.45 -27.26
CA VAL A 64 -0.01 -23.78 -28.66
C VAL A 64 1.50 -23.95 -28.89
N TRP A 65 2.30 -23.02 -28.36
CA TRP A 65 3.76 -23.12 -28.47
C TRP A 65 4.32 -24.37 -27.79
N SER A 66 3.82 -24.72 -26.63
CA SER A 66 4.26 -25.92 -25.90
C SER A 66 3.84 -27.20 -26.63
N LEU A 67 2.64 -27.24 -27.19
CA LEU A 67 2.18 -28.36 -28.03
C LEU A 67 3.03 -28.47 -29.30
N PHE A 68 3.28 -27.35 -29.98
CA PHE A 68 4.12 -27.32 -31.18
C PHE A 68 5.55 -27.83 -30.87
N LYS A 69 6.13 -27.39 -29.75
CA LYS A 69 7.44 -27.84 -29.31
C LYS A 69 7.46 -29.34 -29.04
N ASN A 70 6.41 -29.88 -28.40
CA ASN A 70 6.28 -31.32 -28.17
C ASN A 70 6.19 -32.13 -29.48
N TYR A 71 5.50 -31.59 -30.48
CA TYR A 71 5.37 -32.26 -31.79
C TYR A 71 6.63 -32.12 -32.65
N ALA A 72 7.29 -30.95 -32.60
CA ALA A 72 8.48 -30.68 -33.43
C ALA A 72 9.76 -31.29 -32.86
N ALA A 73 9.81 -31.59 -31.58
CA ALA A 73 11.01 -32.03 -30.87
C ALA A 73 11.34 -33.52 -31.06
N GLY A 74 10.63 -34.27 -31.94
CA GLY A 74 10.90 -35.67 -32.29
C GLY A 74 11.97 -36.38 -31.47
N LEU A 75 11.60 -37.27 -30.57
CA LEU A 75 12.41 -38.30 -29.89
C LEU A 75 13.55 -37.89 -28.93
N ASP A 76 14.06 -36.68 -28.91
CA ASP A 76 15.31 -36.38 -28.17
C ASP A 76 15.22 -35.25 -27.11
N VAL A 77 14.03 -34.69 -26.83
CA VAL A 77 13.82 -33.69 -25.81
C VAL A 77 12.78 -34.18 -24.80
N GLU A 78 13.01 -33.94 -23.52
CA GLU A 78 12.02 -34.24 -22.47
C GLU A 78 10.69 -33.56 -22.82
N THR A 79 9.78 -34.31 -23.42
CA THR A 79 8.45 -33.86 -23.81
C THR A 79 7.54 -33.94 -22.60
N GLU A 80 6.86 -32.85 -22.31
CA GLU A 80 5.80 -32.87 -21.27
C GLU A 80 4.61 -33.67 -21.80
N ASP A 81 4.05 -34.51 -20.93
CA ASP A 81 2.81 -35.21 -21.21
C ASP A 81 1.72 -34.21 -21.62
N PRO A 82 1.14 -34.32 -22.84
CA PRO A 82 0.14 -33.37 -23.35
C PRO A 82 -1.07 -33.26 -22.42
N VAL A 83 -1.45 -34.33 -21.74
CA VAL A 83 -2.58 -34.36 -20.81
C VAL A 83 -2.28 -33.47 -19.57
N LYS A 84 -1.07 -33.57 -19.03
CA LYS A 84 -0.64 -32.73 -17.89
C LYS A 84 -0.56 -31.27 -18.28
N LEU A 85 -0.10 -30.97 -19.50
CA LEU A 85 -0.04 -29.61 -20.04
C LEU A 85 -1.44 -29.01 -20.17
N LEU A 86 -2.41 -29.75 -20.74
CA LEU A 86 -3.78 -29.31 -20.88
C LEU A 86 -4.46 -29.09 -19.53
N PHE A 87 -4.28 -30.03 -18.60
CA PHE A 87 -4.88 -29.91 -17.25
C PHE A 87 -4.32 -28.70 -16.51
N ARG A 88 -3.00 -28.48 -16.56
CA ARG A 88 -2.36 -27.32 -15.95
C ARG A 88 -2.83 -26.01 -16.59
N SER A 89 -2.90 -25.94 -17.91
CA SER A 89 -3.41 -24.78 -18.62
C SER A 89 -4.88 -24.51 -18.28
N GLY A 90 -5.71 -25.54 -18.12
CA GLY A 90 -7.09 -25.44 -17.67
C GLY A 90 -7.22 -24.83 -16.27
N ILE A 91 -6.38 -25.27 -15.33
CA ILE A 91 -6.35 -24.68 -13.97
C ILE A 91 -6.00 -23.20 -14.03
N PHE A 92 -4.96 -22.84 -14.78
CA PHE A 92 -4.56 -21.44 -14.89
C PHE A 92 -5.57 -20.57 -15.65
N LEU A 93 -6.32 -21.15 -16.60
CA LEU A 93 -7.45 -20.47 -17.24
C LEU A 93 -8.54 -20.12 -16.21
N LEU A 94 -8.88 -21.07 -15.33
CA LEU A 94 -9.80 -20.80 -14.23
C LEU A 94 -9.24 -19.74 -13.29
N CYS A 95 -7.94 -19.78 -12.97
CA CYS A 95 -7.30 -18.76 -12.14
C CYS A 95 -7.36 -17.36 -12.80
N ILE A 96 -7.25 -17.26 -14.13
CA ILE A 96 -7.40 -15.98 -14.85
C ILE A 96 -8.85 -15.48 -14.74
N TRP A 97 -9.81 -16.37 -14.90
CA TRP A 97 -11.25 -16.01 -14.86
C TRP A 97 -11.69 -15.54 -13.48
N TYR A 98 -11.19 -16.20 -12.43
CA TYR A 98 -11.43 -15.86 -11.03
C TYR A 98 -10.31 -15.03 -10.40
N ALA A 99 -9.50 -14.34 -11.20
CA ALA A 99 -8.35 -13.60 -10.68
C ALA A 99 -8.77 -12.48 -9.71
N ASP A 100 -9.89 -11.80 -9.97
CA ASP A 100 -10.46 -10.77 -9.08
C ASP A 100 -10.77 -11.35 -7.70
N ASP A 101 -11.47 -12.49 -7.67
CA ASP A 101 -11.85 -13.15 -6.43
C ASP A 101 -10.66 -13.68 -5.65
N ILE A 102 -9.69 -14.31 -6.36
CA ILE A 102 -8.47 -14.86 -5.75
C ILE A 102 -7.64 -13.75 -5.13
N VAL A 103 -7.41 -12.67 -5.86
CA VAL A 103 -6.61 -11.54 -5.38
C VAL A 103 -7.34 -10.79 -4.26
N ASN A 104 -8.67 -10.61 -4.38
CA ASN A 104 -9.46 -10.00 -3.32
C ASN A 104 -9.45 -10.84 -2.04
N ALA A 105 -9.54 -12.17 -2.14
CA ALA A 105 -9.38 -13.06 -0.99
C ALA A 105 -7.99 -12.92 -0.35
N ALA A 106 -6.93 -12.88 -1.17
CA ALA A 106 -5.57 -12.67 -0.69
C ALA A 106 -5.38 -11.30 -0.01
N LEU A 107 -5.96 -10.23 -0.59
CA LEU A 107 -5.96 -8.89 0.01
C LEU A 107 -6.73 -8.86 1.34
N ARG A 108 -7.88 -9.49 1.41
CA ARG A 108 -8.70 -9.53 2.65
C ARG A 108 -7.97 -10.28 3.75
N ILE A 109 -7.38 -11.43 3.45
CA ILE A 109 -6.62 -12.21 4.44
C ILE A 109 -5.38 -11.43 4.90
N GLY A 110 -4.58 -10.93 3.96
CA GLY A 110 -3.37 -10.17 4.26
C GLY A 110 -3.65 -8.77 4.81
N GLY A 111 -4.76 -8.14 4.46
CA GLY A 111 -5.18 -6.84 4.98
C GLY A 111 -5.85 -6.88 6.36
N THR A 112 -6.20 -8.07 6.88
CA THR A 112 -6.80 -8.20 8.22
C THR A 112 -5.90 -7.63 9.32
N PRO A 113 -4.60 -7.94 9.39
CA PRO A 113 -3.70 -7.33 10.37
C PRO A 113 -3.60 -5.80 10.22
N TYR A 114 -3.63 -5.30 8.98
CA TYR A 114 -3.65 -3.87 8.71
C TYR A 114 -4.87 -3.19 9.36
N ARG A 115 -6.07 -3.76 9.17
CA ARG A 115 -7.32 -3.25 9.77
C ARG A 115 -7.27 -3.30 11.29
N TRP A 116 -6.79 -4.38 11.88
CA TRP A 116 -6.62 -4.48 13.33
C TRP A 116 -5.70 -3.38 13.89
N ILE A 117 -4.64 -3.03 13.17
CA ILE A 117 -3.73 -1.94 13.57
C ILE A 117 -4.43 -0.59 13.44
N VAL A 118 -5.13 -0.34 12.32
CA VAL A 118 -5.81 0.93 12.07
C VAL A 118 -6.99 1.13 13.04
N ASP A 119 -7.79 0.09 13.27
CA ASP A 119 -8.97 0.11 14.12
C ASP A 119 -8.65 -0.04 15.62
N SER A 120 -7.38 -0.28 15.98
CA SER A 120 -6.99 -0.36 17.39
C SER A 120 -7.24 0.97 18.09
N ASP A 121 -7.81 0.92 19.32
CA ASP A 121 -8.10 2.08 20.19
C ASP A 121 -6.84 2.82 20.70
N LEU A 122 -5.72 2.69 20.00
CA LEU A 122 -4.55 3.50 20.29
C LEU A 122 -4.90 4.97 20.02
N PRO A 123 -4.55 5.88 20.95
CA PRO A 123 -4.90 7.29 20.81
C PRO A 123 -4.40 7.80 19.45
N ALA A 124 -5.34 8.11 18.56
CA ALA A 124 -5.02 8.82 17.34
C ALA A 124 -4.57 10.21 17.77
N VAL A 125 -3.36 10.60 17.39
CA VAL A 125 -2.97 11.99 17.54
C VAL A 125 -3.89 12.79 16.63
N GLN A 126 -4.83 13.49 17.24
CA GLN A 126 -5.47 14.61 16.60
C GLN A 126 -4.41 15.71 16.60
N PHE A 127 -3.87 16.05 15.43
CA PHE A 127 -2.88 17.11 15.32
C PHE A 127 -3.42 18.45 15.84
N GLY A 128 -4.75 18.64 15.85
CA GLY A 128 -5.40 19.74 16.55
C GLY A 128 -5.16 19.78 18.06
N SER A 129 -5.00 18.63 18.72
CA SER A 129 -4.64 18.56 20.14
C SER A 129 -3.19 18.94 20.40
N ILE A 130 -2.30 18.63 19.45
CA ILE A 130 -0.89 19.06 19.48
C ILE A 130 -0.80 20.58 19.43
N ASN A 131 -1.65 21.23 18.63
CA ASN A 131 -1.70 22.67 18.55
C ASN A 131 -1.98 23.32 19.91
N SER A 132 -2.96 22.80 20.67
CA SER A 132 -3.27 23.32 22.01
C SER A 132 -2.13 23.14 23.01
N VAL A 133 -1.40 22.02 22.95
CA VAL A 133 -0.22 21.78 23.81
C VAL A 133 0.96 22.65 23.40
N LEU A 134 1.20 22.82 22.09
CA LEU A 134 2.23 23.72 21.55
C LEU A 134 1.94 25.18 21.94
N LEU A 135 0.67 25.61 21.86
CA LEU A 135 0.24 26.94 22.29
C LEU A 135 0.46 27.18 23.79
N VAL A 136 0.20 26.16 24.61
CA VAL A 136 0.47 26.23 26.06
C VAL A 136 1.99 26.34 26.30
N ILE A 137 2.81 25.54 25.62
CA ILE A 137 4.28 25.58 25.73
C ILE A 137 4.83 26.93 25.24
N ILE A 138 4.37 27.43 24.11
CA ILE A 138 4.76 28.74 23.57
C ILE A 138 4.30 29.87 24.48
N GLY A 139 3.09 29.79 25.04
CA GLY A 139 2.54 30.80 25.96
C GLY A 139 3.23 30.82 27.32
N VAL A 140 3.67 29.70 27.84
CA VAL A 140 4.39 29.59 29.11
C VAL A 140 5.84 30.07 28.99
N LEU A 141 6.48 29.89 27.83
CA LEU A 141 7.89 30.24 27.63
C LEU A 141 8.12 31.66 27.11
N ALA A 142 7.08 32.45 26.87
CA ALA A 142 6.99 33.90 26.62
C ALA A 142 8.17 34.66 25.92
N ASN A 143 9.12 33.95 25.33
CA ASN A 143 10.23 34.52 24.59
C ASN A 143 10.11 34.15 23.10
N GLY A 144 10.00 35.14 22.21
CA GLY A 144 9.83 34.92 20.76
C GLY A 144 10.89 34.01 20.08
N SER A 145 12.07 33.85 20.68
CA SER A 145 13.11 32.93 20.21
C SER A 145 12.72 31.45 20.40
N VAL A 146 12.00 31.13 21.48
CA VAL A 146 11.53 29.75 21.77
C VAL A 146 10.39 29.35 20.85
N ALA A 147 9.48 30.30 20.52
CA ALA A 147 8.41 30.08 19.57
C ALA A 147 8.94 29.72 18.17
N LEU A 148 10.01 30.39 17.71
CA LEU A 148 10.68 30.08 16.45
C LEU A 148 11.31 28.67 16.44
N ILE A 149 11.98 28.27 17.54
CA ILE A 149 12.56 26.92 17.66
C ILE A 149 11.43 25.86 17.62
N ALA A 150 10.35 26.09 18.35
CA ALA A 150 9.20 25.17 18.34
C ALA A 150 8.58 25.05 16.94
N LEU A 151 8.46 26.14 16.19
CA LEU A 151 7.99 26.13 14.80
C LEU A 151 8.92 25.32 13.90
N ILE A 152 10.24 25.50 14.02
CA ILE A 152 11.21 24.73 13.23
C ILE A 152 11.09 23.22 13.52
N LEU A 153 10.99 22.84 14.79
CA LEU A 153 10.81 21.45 15.18
C LEU A 153 9.50 20.87 14.65
N LEU A 154 8.41 21.65 14.67
CA LEU A 154 7.13 21.26 14.10
C LEU A 154 7.20 21.04 12.58
N VAL A 155 7.88 21.91 11.85
CA VAL A 155 8.11 21.75 10.41
C VAL A 155 8.90 20.47 10.12
N ILE A 156 9.95 20.20 10.90
CA ILE A 156 10.74 18.97 10.75
C ILE A 156 9.89 17.72 11.03
N LEU A 157 9.06 17.75 12.07
CA LEU A 157 8.15 16.67 12.42
C LEU A 157 7.10 16.45 11.32
N ALA A 158 6.48 17.53 10.83
CA ALA A 158 5.53 17.49 9.73
C ALA A 158 6.14 16.91 8.45
N TRP A 159 7.37 17.29 8.13
CA TRP A 159 8.10 16.76 6.98
C TRP A 159 8.35 15.25 7.09
N ASN A 160 8.80 14.77 8.24
CA ASN A 160 9.02 13.34 8.47
C ASN A 160 7.70 12.55 8.41
N TYR A 161 6.62 13.10 8.97
CA TYR A 161 5.31 12.48 8.90
C TYR A 161 4.78 12.41 7.46
N LEU A 162 4.89 13.49 6.70
CA LEU A 162 4.53 13.52 5.29
C LEU A 162 5.33 12.48 4.47
N LYS A 163 6.61 12.33 4.75
CA LYS A 163 7.45 11.33 4.11
C LYS A 163 6.94 9.90 4.38
N LEU A 164 6.56 9.59 5.61
CA LEU A 164 5.97 8.29 5.96
C LEU A 164 4.64 8.04 5.25
N LEU A 165 3.79 9.06 5.13
CA LEU A 165 2.53 8.95 4.39
C LEU A 165 2.75 8.71 2.90
N LEU A 166 3.70 9.42 2.28
CA LEU A 166 4.05 9.24 0.87
C LEU A 166 4.63 7.84 0.62
N GLU A 167 5.45 7.33 1.52
CA GLU A 167 5.97 5.96 1.42
C GLU A 167 4.84 4.93 1.49
N ALA A 168 3.88 5.10 2.40
CA ALA A 168 2.71 4.23 2.48
C ALA A 168 1.86 4.30 1.20
N ALA A 169 1.66 5.49 0.64
CA ALA A 169 0.93 5.69 -0.61
C ALA A 169 1.64 5.03 -1.81
N GLU A 170 2.97 5.14 -1.91
CA GLU A 170 3.77 4.45 -2.93
C GLU A 170 3.59 2.93 -2.87
N ARG A 171 3.62 2.36 -1.65
CA ARG A 171 3.38 0.92 -1.45
C ARG A 171 1.98 0.51 -1.88
N TYR A 172 0.99 1.34 -1.57
CA TYR A 172 -0.39 1.09 -1.98
C TYR A 172 -0.58 1.12 -3.50
N ILE A 173 0.02 2.10 -4.19
CA ILE A 173 0.00 2.17 -5.66
C ILE A 173 0.68 0.93 -6.26
N THR A 174 1.83 0.55 -5.75
CA THR A 174 2.56 -0.65 -6.21
C THR A 174 1.73 -1.91 -6.03
N LEU A 175 1.06 -2.05 -4.88
CA LEU A 175 0.14 -3.17 -4.62
C LEU A 175 -1.04 -3.16 -5.61
N GLY A 176 -1.61 -1.99 -5.89
CA GLY A 176 -2.66 -1.83 -6.90
C GLY A 176 -2.23 -2.29 -8.28
N ILE A 177 -1.04 -1.91 -8.75
CA ILE A 177 -0.49 -2.36 -10.03
C ILE A 177 -0.34 -3.89 -10.04
N LEU A 178 0.15 -4.49 -8.96
CA LEU A 178 0.27 -5.95 -8.86
C LEU A 178 -1.10 -6.64 -8.92
N VAL A 179 -2.12 -6.09 -8.27
CA VAL A 179 -3.50 -6.59 -8.32
C VAL A 179 -4.02 -6.62 -9.75
N PHE A 180 -3.90 -5.52 -10.48
CA PHE A 180 -4.42 -5.43 -11.85
C PHE A 180 -3.64 -6.27 -12.86
N THR A 181 -2.37 -6.55 -12.63
CA THR A 181 -1.56 -7.41 -13.49
C THR A 181 -1.71 -8.91 -13.20
N ALA A 182 -2.43 -9.29 -12.17
CA ALA A 182 -2.61 -10.69 -11.76
C ALA A 182 -3.06 -11.64 -12.87
N PRO A 183 -4.07 -11.31 -13.74
CA PRO A 183 -4.51 -12.21 -14.81
C PRO A 183 -3.38 -12.59 -15.77
N VAL A 184 -2.54 -11.63 -16.15
CA VAL A 184 -1.39 -11.85 -17.04
C VAL A 184 -0.35 -12.74 -16.37
N VAL A 185 -0.09 -12.52 -15.09
CA VAL A 185 0.88 -13.30 -14.33
C VAL A 185 0.40 -14.74 -14.14
N PHE A 186 -0.89 -14.95 -13.93
CA PHE A 186 -1.47 -16.30 -13.89
C PHE A 186 -1.28 -17.04 -15.22
N ALA A 187 -1.46 -16.34 -16.35
CA ALA A 187 -1.19 -16.92 -17.66
C ALA A 187 0.28 -17.38 -17.80
N LEU A 188 1.22 -16.56 -17.32
CA LEU A 188 2.65 -16.91 -17.34
C LEU A 188 2.98 -18.06 -16.37
N GLY A 189 2.20 -18.27 -15.32
CA GLY A 189 2.32 -19.41 -14.41
C GLY A 189 2.01 -20.76 -15.06
N ALA A 190 1.25 -20.76 -16.13
CA ALA A 190 0.85 -21.97 -16.86
C ALA A 190 2.04 -22.68 -17.55
N SER A 191 3.07 -21.99 -17.96
CA SER A 191 4.24 -22.58 -18.63
C SER A 191 5.40 -22.84 -17.64
N ARG A 192 6.11 -23.93 -17.81
CA ARG A 192 7.32 -24.23 -17.00
C ARG A 192 8.40 -23.17 -17.17
N SER A 193 8.58 -22.67 -18.37
CA SER A 193 9.61 -21.67 -18.70
C SER A 193 9.35 -20.32 -18.03
N THR A 194 8.08 -19.93 -17.85
CA THR A 194 7.68 -18.63 -17.31
C THR A 194 7.16 -18.69 -15.87
N ASN A 195 7.02 -19.88 -15.28
CA ASN A 195 6.54 -20.08 -13.91
C ASN A 195 7.37 -19.31 -12.85
N ASN A 196 8.64 -19.04 -13.17
CA ASN A 196 9.49 -18.24 -12.29
C ASN A 196 8.97 -16.80 -12.13
N ILE A 197 8.33 -16.23 -13.17
CA ILE A 197 7.70 -14.90 -13.13
C ILE A 197 6.52 -14.92 -12.16
N PHE A 198 5.67 -15.95 -12.23
CA PHE A 198 4.55 -16.12 -11.30
C PHE A 198 5.03 -16.23 -9.84
N ARG A 199 6.05 -17.04 -9.58
CA ARG A 199 6.63 -17.17 -8.22
C ARG A 199 7.23 -15.86 -7.71
N SER A 200 7.91 -15.12 -8.60
CA SER A 200 8.47 -13.81 -8.24
C SER A 200 7.36 -12.81 -7.95
N TRP A 201 6.29 -12.81 -8.74
CA TRP A 201 5.14 -11.96 -8.50
C TRP A 201 4.47 -12.27 -7.14
N CYS A 202 4.23 -13.54 -6.81
CA CYS A 202 3.68 -13.92 -5.51
C CYS A 202 4.56 -13.43 -4.35
N ARG A 203 5.89 -13.52 -4.50
CA ARG A 203 6.84 -13.02 -3.49
C ARG A 203 6.75 -11.50 -3.35
N VAL A 204 6.74 -10.77 -4.47
CA VAL A 204 6.65 -9.31 -4.47
C VAL A 204 5.31 -8.86 -3.90
N PHE A 205 4.20 -9.49 -4.32
CA PHE A 205 2.86 -9.19 -3.82
C PHE A 205 2.78 -9.36 -2.29
N GLY A 206 3.22 -10.51 -1.77
CA GLY A 206 3.26 -10.76 -0.33
C GLY A 206 4.18 -9.79 0.42
N SER A 207 5.33 -9.45 -0.16
CA SER A 207 6.26 -8.48 0.41
C SER A 207 5.66 -7.07 0.48
N GLN A 208 4.99 -6.60 -0.57
CA GLN A 208 4.35 -5.28 -0.58
C GLN A 208 3.21 -5.20 0.43
N LEU A 209 2.42 -6.26 0.54
CA LEU A 209 1.34 -6.35 1.51
C LEU A 209 1.87 -6.34 2.94
N PHE A 210 2.95 -7.08 3.22
CA PHE A 210 3.62 -7.06 4.52
C PHE A 210 4.21 -5.67 4.85
N LEU A 211 4.87 -5.03 3.88
CA LEU A 211 5.42 -3.69 4.06
C LEU A 211 4.32 -2.66 4.34
N LEU A 212 3.16 -2.78 3.71
CA LEU A 212 2.02 -1.90 3.99
C LEU A 212 1.54 -2.04 5.45
N ILE A 213 1.47 -3.28 5.97
CA ILE A 213 1.14 -3.56 7.37
C ILE A 213 2.18 -2.93 8.30
N MET A 214 3.46 -3.11 7.99
CA MET A 214 4.56 -2.55 8.80
C MET A 214 4.54 -1.02 8.80
N ASN A 215 4.25 -0.39 7.65
CA ASN A 215 4.12 1.06 7.57
C ASN A 215 2.94 1.57 8.41
N ALA A 216 1.79 0.89 8.39
CA ALA A 216 0.66 1.23 9.25
C ALA A 216 1.03 1.13 10.75
N TRP A 217 1.76 0.08 11.11
CA TRP A 217 2.24 -0.10 12.48
C TRP A 217 3.24 0.98 12.89
N CYS A 218 4.23 1.26 12.06
CA CYS A 218 5.18 2.35 12.31
C CYS A 218 4.47 3.71 12.46
N LEU A 219 3.47 3.98 11.61
CA LEU A 219 2.70 5.21 11.70
C LEU A 219 1.93 5.30 13.04
N LYS A 220 1.28 4.20 13.46
CA LYS A 220 0.58 4.13 14.76
C LYS A 220 1.53 4.28 15.95
N LEU A 221 2.70 3.62 15.92
CA LEU A 221 3.71 3.77 16.97
C LEU A 221 4.23 5.20 17.04
N PHE A 222 4.51 5.82 15.89
CA PHE A 222 4.97 7.20 15.82
C PHE A 222 3.93 8.16 16.41
N THR A 223 2.66 8.03 16.00
CA THR A 223 1.58 8.87 16.54
C THR A 223 1.41 8.67 18.05
N ASN A 224 1.50 7.45 18.54
CA ASN A 224 1.42 7.13 19.97
C ASN A 224 2.57 7.75 20.76
N MET A 225 3.80 7.61 20.26
CA MET A 225 4.98 8.18 20.90
C MET A 225 4.87 9.72 20.98
N VAL A 226 4.40 10.37 19.91
CA VAL A 226 4.18 11.82 19.91
C VAL A 226 3.07 12.20 20.91
N ALA A 227 1.97 11.45 20.99
CA ALA A 227 0.90 11.70 21.94
C ALA A 227 1.37 11.61 23.39
N GLU A 228 2.14 10.56 23.73
CA GLU A 228 2.68 10.36 25.07
C GLU A 228 3.69 11.45 25.46
N PHE A 229 4.58 11.82 24.54
CA PHE A 229 5.51 12.93 24.74
C PHE A 229 4.80 14.25 25.03
N LEU A 230 3.68 14.51 24.34
CA LEU A 230 2.89 15.73 24.54
C LEU A 230 2.08 15.70 25.84
N ALA A 231 1.61 14.51 26.24
CA ALA A 231 0.89 14.36 27.52
C ALA A 231 1.82 14.51 28.74
N ASN A 232 3.08 14.04 28.63
CA ASN A 232 4.05 14.00 29.72
C ASN A 232 5.44 14.48 29.29
N PRO A 233 5.64 15.79 28.98
CA PRO A 233 6.88 16.31 28.42
C PRO A 233 8.08 16.24 29.39
N LEU A 234 7.84 15.98 30.68
CA LEU A 234 8.87 15.91 31.73
C LEU A 234 9.11 14.46 32.25
N ALA A 235 8.47 13.45 31.67
CA ALA A 235 8.61 12.05 32.10
C ALA A 235 9.76 11.30 31.40
N LEU A 236 10.51 11.99 30.54
CA LEU A 236 11.73 11.55 29.88
C LEU A 236 12.93 12.25 30.49
#